data_5540e418462ea5f60d20026071887020
#
_entry.id   5540e418462ea5f60d20026071887020
#
_cell.length_a   1.000
_cell.length_b   1.000
_cell.length_c   1.000
_cell.angle_alpha   90.00
_cell.angle_beta   90.00
_cell.angle_gamma   90.00
#
_symmetry.space_group_name_H-M   'P 1'
#
loop_
_entity.id
_entity.type
_entity.pdbx_description
1 polymer ?
#
loop_
_entity_poly.entity_id
_entity_poly.type
_entity_poly.pdbx_seq_one_letter_code
_entity_poly.pdbx_strand_id
1 'polypeptide(L)'
;NACIMTKTLILASSSRYRRELLDRLGIAYTCESPDIDESSLPGETPQDTAMRLSEMKARAVWRKHPGAVVIGSDQVADLNGVKLGKPHTHENAVRQLKSMHGHDVVFTTALCVIDAEGRAERVKSQTTIRMRTLSDEAIEAYVEREKPFDCAGAAKIEKLGIALMESVKSDDPTSLIGLPLMALTTLLTRAGVEVLPGLDA
;
A
#
# COMPACT_ATOMS: atom_id res chain seq x y z
N ASN A 1 -15.61 34.43 -12.33
CA ASN A 1 -15.42 33.43 -11.27
C ASN A 1 -15.82 32.07 -11.82
N ALA A 2 -14.89 31.34 -12.42
CA ALA A 2 -15.09 29.94 -12.75
C ALA A 2 -15.22 29.19 -11.42
N CYS A 3 -16.38 28.62 -11.15
CA CYS A 3 -16.57 27.68 -10.07
C CYS A 3 -15.66 26.48 -10.37
N ILE A 4 -14.54 26.38 -9.69
CA ILE A 4 -13.68 25.19 -9.74
C ILE A 4 -14.53 24.09 -9.10
N MET A 5 -15.18 23.26 -9.93
CA MET A 5 -15.84 22.05 -9.44
C MET A 5 -14.75 21.13 -8.89
N THR A 6 -14.63 21.10 -7.59
CA THR A 6 -13.72 20.15 -6.91
C THR A 6 -14.19 18.75 -7.25
N LYS A 7 -13.32 17.97 -7.91
CA LYS A 7 -13.62 16.57 -8.23
C LYS A 7 -13.76 15.77 -6.94
N THR A 8 -14.78 14.92 -6.86
CA THR A 8 -14.94 13.98 -5.75
C THR A 8 -13.78 12.98 -5.78
N LEU A 9 -13.05 12.86 -4.66
CA LEU A 9 -11.94 11.92 -4.49
C LEU A 9 -12.33 10.84 -3.48
N ILE A 10 -12.13 9.59 -3.85
CA ILE A 10 -12.45 8.43 -3.00
C ILE A 10 -11.21 7.53 -2.87
N LEU A 11 -10.87 7.18 -1.65
CA LEU A 11 -9.89 6.14 -1.36
C LEU A 11 -10.62 4.80 -1.22
N ALA A 12 -10.38 3.88 -2.15
CA ALA A 12 -10.95 2.52 -2.16
C ALA A 12 -10.17 1.61 -1.20
N SER A 13 -10.31 1.85 0.09
CA SER A 13 -9.58 1.10 1.13
C SER A 13 -10.23 1.28 2.50
N SER A 14 -10.18 0.23 3.32
CA SER A 14 -10.47 0.28 4.76
C SER A 14 -9.22 0.46 5.63
N SER A 15 -8.04 0.50 5.02
CA SER A 15 -6.76 0.62 5.75
C SER A 15 -6.61 1.97 6.44
N ARG A 16 -6.48 1.95 7.77
CA ARG A 16 -6.17 3.16 8.55
C ARG A 16 -4.81 3.76 8.16
N TYR A 17 -3.82 2.93 7.82
CA TYR A 17 -2.48 3.38 7.42
C TYR A 17 -2.52 4.21 6.14
N ARG A 18 -3.28 3.76 5.14
CA ARG A 18 -3.46 4.51 3.90
C ARG A 18 -4.23 5.80 4.10
N ARG A 19 -5.21 5.82 5.00
CA ARG A 19 -5.91 7.06 5.37
C ARG A 19 -4.97 8.06 6.03
N GLU A 20 -4.20 7.63 7.01
CA GLU A 20 -3.23 8.48 7.70
C GLU A 20 -2.17 9.05 6.75
N LEU A 21 -1.75 8.26 5.74
CA LEU A 21 -0.84 8.75 4.71
C LEU A 21 -1.52 9.78 3.80
N LEU A 22 -2.72 9.50 3.31
CA LEU A 22 -3.44 10.42 2.43
C LEU A 22 -3.77 11.74 3.12
N ASP A 23 -4.04 11.71 4.43
CA ASP A 23 -4.27 12.90 5.25
C ASP A 23 -3.08 13.88 5.20
N ARG A 24 -1.85 13.37 4.99
CA ARG A 24 -0.65 14.23 4.87
C ARG A 24 -0.70 15.17 3.67
N LEU A 25 -1.43 14.83 2.62
CA LEU A 25 -1.60 15.70 1.44
C LEU A 25 -2.59 16.84 1.68
N GLY A 26 -3.38 16.81 2.75
CA GLY A 26 -4.30 17.89 3.12
C GLY A 26 -5.44 18.12 2.15
N ILE A 27 -5.78 17.15 1.31
CA ILE A 27 -6.87 17.22 0.33
C ILE A 27 -8.13 16.52 0.85
N ALA A 28 -9.30 16.99 0.43
CA ALA A 28 -10.56 16.38 0.81
C ALA A 28 -10.81 15.06 0.05
N TYR A 29 -11.21 14.04 0.76
CA TYR A 29 -11.56 12.73 0.20
C TYR A 29 -12.54 11.99 1.11
N THR A 30 -13.14 10.93 0.59
CA THR A 30 -13.91 9.95 1.36
C THR A 30 -13.29 8.57 1.20
N CYS A 31 -13.66 7.64 2.07
CA CYS A 31 -13.23 6.24 2.00
C CYS A 31 -14.42 5.34 1.71
N GLU A 32 -14.21 4.35 0.87
CA GLU A 32 -15.13 3.24 0.68
C GLU A 32 -14.34 1.93 0.57
N SER A 33 -14.71 0.93 1.36
CA SER A 33 -14.07 -0.38 1.30
C SER A 33 -14.44 -1.09 -0.01
N PRO A 34 -13.46 -1.52 -0.82
CA PRO A 34 -13.75 -2.35 -1.98
C PRO A 34 -14.07 -3.77 -1.52
N ASP A 35 -15.14 -4.34 -2.06
CA ASP A 35 -15.51 -5.74 -1.85
C ASP A 35 -15.11 -6.54 -3.09
N ILE A 36 -13.90 -7.12 -3.07
CA ILE A 36 -13.33 -7.89 -4.16
C ILE A 36 -12.66 -9.16 -3.64
N ASP A 37 -12.55 -10.17 -4.52
CA ASP A 37 -11.70 -11.34 -4.29
C ASP A 37 -10.23 -10.96 -4.45
N GLU A 38 -9.45 -11.06 -3.37
CA GLU A 38 -8.03 -10.73 -3.33
C GLU A 38 -7.12 -11.95 -3.60
N SER A 39 -7.66 -13.06 -4.05
CA SER A 39 -6.89 -14.26 -4.36
C SER A 39 -5.91 -14.03 -5.52
N SER A 40 -4.72 -14.63 -5.43
CA SER A 40 -3.78 -14.67 -6.55
C SER A 40 -4.29 -15.59 -7.65
N LEU A 41 -4.01 -15.22 -8.90
CA LEU A 41 -4.30 -16.07 -10.06
C LEU A 41 -3.17 -17.07 -10.30
N PRO A 42 -3.45 -18.23 -10.92
CA PRO A 42 -2.41 -19.19 -11.28
C PRO A 42 -1.32 -18.55 -12.15
N GLY A 43 -0.05 -18.78 -11.77
CA GLY A 43 1.12 -18.25 -12.50
C GLY A 43 1.40 -16.75 -12.31
N GLU A 44 0.61 -16.06 -11.52
CA GLU A 44 0.80 -14.64 -11.22
C GLU A 44 1.95 -14.45 -10.25
N THR A 45 2.86 -13.49 -10.57
CA THR A 45 3.88 -13.08 -9.60
C THR A 45 3.25 -12.26 -8.46
N PRO A 46 3.91 -12.15 -7.29
CA PRO A 46 3.42 -11.26 -6.22
C PRO A 46 3.18 -9.82 -6.70
N GLN A 47 4.08 -9.29 -7.54
CA GLN A 47 3.97 -7.94 -8.08
C GLN A 47 2.77 -7.79 -9.03
N ASP A 48 2.54 -8.78 -9.89
CA ASP A 48 1.40 -8.78 -10.82
C ASP A 48 0.08 -8.86 -10.06
N THR A 49 0.03 -9.66 -8.99
CA THR A 49 -1.14 -9.69 -8.08
C THR A 49 -1.41 -8.31 -7.50
N ALA A 50 -0.39 -7.64 -6.95
CA ALA A 50 -0.55 -6.32 -6.37
C ALA A 50 -1.05 -5.29 -7.40
N MET A 51 -0.47 -5.30 -8.61
CA MET A 51 -0.88 -4.40 -9.71
C MET A 51 -2.33 -4.63 -10.13
N ARG A 52 -2.72 -5.88 -10.31
CA ARG A 52 -4.09 -6.24 -10.66
C ARG A 52 -5.08 -5.85 -9.57
N LEU A 53 -4.78 -6.17 -8.31
CA LEU A 53 -5.66 -5.89 -7.19
C LEU A 53 -5.81 -4.39 -6.94
N SER A 54 -4.76 -3.59 -7.15
CA SER A 54 -4.85 -2.13 -7.00
C SER A 54 -5.89 -1.53 -7.94
N GLU A 55 -5.94 -1.98 -9.20
CA GLU A 55 -6.96 -1.54 -10.16
C GLU A 55 -8.34 -2.11 -9.84
N MET A 56 -8.44 -3.39 -9.49
CA MET A 56 -9.72 -4.01 -9.14
C MET A 56 -10.39 -3.29 -7.96
N LYS A 57 -9.62 -2.92 -6.94
CA LYS A 57 -10.10 -2.14 -5.79
C LYS A 57 -10.63 -0.77 -6.23
N ALA A 58 -9.86 -0.05 -7.00
CA ALA A 58 -10.29 1.26 -7.52
C ALA A 58 -11.52 1.12 -8.42
N ARG A 59 -11.54 0.15 -9.32
CA ARG A 59 -12.62 -0.06 -10.27
C ARG A 59 -13.94 -0.45 -9.60
N ALA A 60 -13.89 -1.28 -8.56
CA ALA A 60 -15.06 -1.69 -7.81
C ALA A 60 -15.80 -0.49 -7.18
N VAL A 61 -15.05 0.46 -6.65
CA VAL A 61 -15.60 1.70 -6.06
C VAL A 61 -16.02 2.69 -7.16
N TRP A 62 -15.20 2.85 -8.21
CA TRP A 62 -15.52 3.77 -9.31
C TRP A 62 -16.85 3.44 -10.00
N ARG A 63 -17.17 2.16 -10.18
CA ARG A 63 -18.44 1.73 -10.78
C ARG A 63 -19.67 2.19 -10.00
N LYS A 64 -19.54 2.38 -8.69
CA LYS A 64 -20.61 2.90 -7.83
C LYS A 64 -20.66 4.42 -7.83
N HIS A 65 -19.56 5.08 -8.19
CA HIS A 65 -19.41 6.54 -8.17
C HIS A 65 -18.82 7.05 -9.50
N PRO A 66 -19.52 6.86 -10.63
CA PRO A 66 -19.04 7.36 -11.93
C PRO A 66 -18.80 8.87 -11.87
N GLY A 67 -17.68 9.32 -12.41
CA GLY A 67 -17.30 10.72 -12.36
C GLY A 67 -16.43 11.13 -11.17
N ALA A 68 -16.25 10.24 -10.18
CA ALA A 68 -15.27 10.44 -9.12
C ALA A 68 -13.87 10.06 -9.59
N VAL A 69 -12.86 10.61 -8.93
CA VAL A 69 -11.47 10.12 -9.00
C VAL A 69 -11.28 9.11 -7.87
N VAL A 70 -10.81 7.92 -8.17
CA VAL A 70 -10.70 6.83 -7.18
C VAL A 70 -9.28 6.31 -7.10
N ILE A 71 -8.78 6.19 -5.86
CA ILE A 71 -7.46 5.64 -5.54
C ILE A 71 -7.63 4.19 -5.07
N GLY A 72 -6.95 3.26 -5.72
CA GLY A 72 -6.78 1.89 -5.26
C GLY A 72 -5.31 1.59 -4.98
N SER A 73 -5.05 0.78 -3.99
CA SER A 73 -3.69 0.35 -3.65
C SER A 73 -3.70 -1.05 -3.10
N ASP A 74 -2.64 -1.79 -3.39
CA ASP A 74 -2.37 -3.11 -2.82
C ASP A 74 -0.89 -3.25 -2.50
N GLN A 75 -0.56 -4.04 -1.48
CA GLN A 75 0.82 -4.28 -1.08
C GLN A 75 1.05 -5.76 -0.89
N VAL A 76 2.19 -6.23 -1.39
CA VAL A 76 2.67 -7.57 -1.16
C VAL A 76 4.11 -7.54 -0.67
N ALA A 77 4.46 -8.47 0.22
CA ALA A 77 5.84 -8.77 0.56
C ALA A 77 6.26 -10.02 -0.22
N ASP A 78 7.43 -9.96 -0.84
CA ASP A 78 8.02 -11.04 -1.63
C ASP A 78 9.33 -11.49 -0.97
N LEU A 79 9.35 -12.73 -0.51
CA LEU A 79 10.54 -13.41 -0.02
C LEU A 79 10.92 -14.50 -1.02
N ASN A 80 11.91 -14.22 -1.88
CA ASN A 80 12.40 -15.15 -2.90
C ASN A 80 11.28 -15.78 -3.77
N GLY A 81 10.32 -14.99 -4.22
CA GLY A 81 9.19 -15.42 -5.02
C GLY A 81 7.98 -15.93 -4.22
N VAL A 82 8.10 -16.02 -2.89
CA VAL A 82 6.99 -16.41 -2.01
C VAL A 82 6.28 -15.15 -1.51
N LYS A 83 4.98 -15.05 -1.81
CA LYS A 83 4.12 -13.96 -1.35
C LYS A 83 3.86 -14.09 0.15
N LEU A 84 4.13 -13.03 0.90
CA LEU A 84 3.74 -12.88 2.30
C LEU A 84 2.65 -11.82 2.40
N GLY A 85 1.46 -12.24 2.82
CA GLY A 85 0.34 -11.35 3.08
C GLY A 85 0.28 -10.89 4.54
N LYS A 86 -0.90 -10.39 4.93
CA LYS A 86 -1.19 -10.07 6.34
C LYS A 86 -1.23 -11.35 7.17
N PRO A 87 -0.58 -11.41 8.33
CA PRO A 87 -0.53 -12.63 9.13
C PRO A 87 -1.85 -12.93 9.86
N HIS A 88 -2.61 -11.93 10.25
CA HIS A 88 -3.88 -12.00 10.99
C HIS A 88 -3.78 -12.55 12.41
N THR A 89 -2.85 -13.47 12.68
CA THR A 89 -2.68 -14.12 13.98
C THR A 89 -1.25 -13.96 14.51
N HIS A 90 -1.08 -14.10 15.82
CA HIS A 90 0.24 -14.12 16.47
C HIS A 90 1.13 -15.20 15.87
N GLU A 91 0.61 -16.42 15.78
CA GLU A 91 1.36 -17.56 15.27
C GLU A 91 1.84 -17.37 13.83
N ASN A 92 0.98 -16.85 12.96
CA ASN A 92 1.36 -16.57 11.58
C ASN A 92 2.37 -15.42 11.49
N ALA A 93 2.27 -14.38 12.33
CA ALA A 93 3.24 -13.30 12.38
C ALA A 93 4.62 -13.81 12.78
N VAL A 94 4.71 -14.64 13.80
CA VAL A 94 5.96 -15.30 14.23
C VAL A 94 6.54 -16.13 13.09
N ARG A 95 5.72 -16.94 12.43
CA ARG A 95 6.15 -17.79 11.31
C ARG A 95 6.69 -16.96 10.14
N GLN A 96 6.02 -15.87 9.78
CA GLN A 96 6.49 -14.97 8.72
C GLN A 96 7.84 -14.35 9.08
N LEU A 97 7.99 -13.80 10.28
CA LEU A 97 9.23 -13.20 10.73
C LEU A 97 10.39 -14.21 10.79
N LYS A 98 10.13 -15.46 11.21
CA LYS A 98 11.12 -16.54 11.15
C LYS A 98 11.57 -16.85 9.73
N SER A 99 10.69 -16.76 8.75
CA SER A 99 11.06 -16.95 7.34
C SER A 99 11.84 -15.76 6.77
N MET A 100 11.61 -14.56 7.28
CA MET A 100 12.20 -13.31 6.77
C MET A 100 13.55 -12.98 7.41
N HIS A 101 13.81 -13.39 8.65
CA HIS A 101 15.01 -12.96 9.37
C HIS A 101 16.28 -13.30 8.60
N GLY A 102 17.26 -12.38 8.58
CA GLY A 102 18.52 -12.53 7.87
C GLY A 102 18.42 -12.48 6.34
N HIS A 103 17.25 -12.19 5.77
CA HIS A 103 17.02 -12.13 4.32
C HIS A 103 16.66 -10.73 3.85
N ASP A 104 16.82 -10.51 2.54
CA ASP A 104 16.20 -9.38 1.85
C ASP A 104 14.73 -9.72 1.53
N VAL A 105 13.85 -8.77 1.78
CA VAL A 105 12.43 -8.88 1.46
C VAL A 105 12.03 -7.67 0.61
N VAL A 106 11.37 -7.92 -0.52
CA VAL A 106 10.90 -6.88 -1.43
C VAL A 106 9.42 -6.63 -1.19
N PHE A 107 9.09 -5.43 -0.76
CA PHE A 107 7.71 -4.96 -0.67
C PHE A 107 7.36 -4.22 -1.94
N THR A 108 6.31 -4.65 -2.62
CA THR A 108 5.74 -3.95 -3.77
C THR A 108 4.43 -3.32 -3.36
N THR A 109 4.33 -2.01 -3.46
CA THR A 109 3.10 -1.27 -3.24
C THR A 109 2.61 -0.78 -4.60
N ALA A 110 1.51 -1.36 -5.05
CA ALA A 110 0.86 -0.97 -6.29
C ALA A 110 -0.16 0.13 -6.02
N LEU A 111 -0.25 1.06 -6.95
CA LEU A 111 -1.14 2.20 -6.92
C LEU A 111 -1.90 2.28 -8.23
N CYS A 112 -3.20 2.50 -8.17
CA CYS A 112 -4.05 2.81 -9.31
C CYS A 112 -4.87 4.06 -8.99
N VAL A 113 -4.88 5.00 -9.92
CA VAL A 113 -5.81 6.13 -9.90
C VAL A 113 -6.70 6.02 -11.13
N ILE A 114 -8.02 6.01 -10.92
CA ILE A 114 -9.02 6.07 -11.98
C ILE A 114 -9.56 7.49 -12.02
N ASP A 115 -9.47 8.14 -13.17
CA ASP A 115 -9.94 9.50 -13.35
C ASP A 115 -11.49 9.56 -13.49
N ALA A 116 -12.02 10.78 -13.56
CA ALA A 116 -13.46 11.00 -13.67
C ALA A 116 -14.08 10.36 -14.92
N GLU A 117 -13.30 10.17 -15.98
CA GLU A 117 -13.71 9.55 -17.25
C GLU A 117 -13.56 8.02 -17.25
N GLY A 118 -13.03 7.45 -16.15
CA GLY A 118 -12.87 6.01 -15.99
C GLY A 118 -11.55 5.44 -16.56
N ARG A 119 -10.59 6.31 -16.91
CA ARG A 119 -9.24 5.86 -17.32
C ARG A 119 -8.41 5.53 -16.11
N ALA A 120 -7.78 4.37 -16.14
CA ALA A 120 -6.92 3.90 -15.05
C ALA A 120 -5.45 4.13 -15.40
N GLU A 121 -4.71 4.73 -14.48
CA GLU A 121 -3.24 4.80 -14.52
C GLU A 121 -2.68 4.05 -13.31
N ARG A 122 -1.70 3.17 -13.55
CA ARG A 122 -1.11 2.31 -12.53
C ARG A 122 0.38 2.51 -12.42
N VAL A 123 0.88 2.40 -11.21
CA VAL A 123 2.32 2.42 -10.91
C VAL A 123 2.61 1.48 -9.75
N LYS A 124 3.81 0.94 -9.70
CA LYS A 124 4.30 0.20 -8.54
C LYS A 124 5.52 0.91 -7.95
N SER A 125 5.62 0.88 -6.64
CA SER A 125 6.77 1.36 -5.88
C SER A 125 7.31 0.21 -5.04
N GLN A 126 8.61 -0.04 -5.15
CA GLN A 126 9.28 -1.15 -4.45
C GLN A 126 10.16 -0.63 -3.33
N THR A 127 10.14 -1.36 -2.21
CA THR A 127 11.02 -1.15 -1.07
C THR A 127 11.70 -2.46 -0.75
N THR A 128 13.02 -2.47 -0.76
CA THR A 128 13.81 -3.63 -0.32
C THR A 128 14.28 -3.39 1.10
N ILE A 129 13.91 -4.29 2.00
CA ILE A 129 14.40 -4.29 3.38
C ILE A 129 15.35 -5.44 3.58
N ARG A 130 16.46 -5.16 4.27
CA ARG A 130 17.34 -6.18 4.82
C ARG A 130 16.95 -6.44 6.27
N MET A 131 16.44 -7.64 6.55
CA MET A 131 16.09 -8.04 7.91
C MET A 131 17.35 -8.43 8.70
N ARG A 132 17.39 -8.02 9.98
CA ARG A 132 18.41 -8.52 10.90
C ARG A 132 18.29 -10.04 11.06
N THR A 133 19.37 -10.67 11.47
CA THR A 133 19.30 -12.01 12.07
C THR A 133 18.65 -11.86 13.44
N LEU A 134 17.52 -12.52 13.64
CA LEU A 134 16.68 -12.37 14.83
C LEU A 134 16.65 -13.70 15.61
N SER A 135 16.74 -13.61 16.93
CA SER A 135 16.44 -14.74 17.81
C SER A 135 14.94 -14.97 17.92
N ASP A 136 14.54 -16.17 18.33
CA ASP A 136 13.14 -16.48 18.62
C ASP A 136 12.57 -15.55 19.70
N GLU A 137 13.38 -15.23 20.72
CA GLU A 137 13.01 -14.30 21.78
C GLU A 137 12.71 -12.89 21.22
N ALA A 138 13.54 -12.37 20.31
CA ALA A 138 13.34 -11.05 19.70
C ALA A 138 12.07 -11.02 18.86
N ILE A 139 11.79 -12.07 18.09
CA ILE A 139 10.59 -12.21 17.28
C ILE A 139 9.35 -12.23 18.15
N GLU A 140 9.32 -13.07 19.19
CA GLU A 140 8.18 -13.15 20.12
C GLU A 140 7.93 -11.83 20.83
N ALA A 141 8.98 -11.18 21.34
CA ALA A 141 8.90 -9.90 22.02
C ALA A 141 8.31 -8.80 21.10
N TYR A 142 8.73 -8.78 19.83
CA TYR A 142 8.21 -7.84 18.84
C TYR A 142 6.71 -8.08 18.58
N VAL A 143 6.34 -9.32 18.28
CA VAL A 143 4.94 -9.67 17.95
C VAL A 143 4.01 -9.38 19.14
N GLU A 144 4.45 -9.70 20.35
CA GLU A 144 3.68 -9.43 21.57
C GLU A 144 3.44 -7.92 21.78
N ARG A 145 4.47 -7.10 21.56
CA ARG A 145 4.42 -5.66 21.78
C ARG A 145 3.70 -4.91 20.68
N GLU A 146 3.98 -5.25 19.41
CA GLU A 146 3.50 -4.49 18.25
C GLU A 146 2.17 -5.01 17.70
N LYS A 147 1.88 -6.30 17.88
CA LYS A 147 0.70 -6.98 17.33
C LYS A 147 0.49 -6.67 15.84
N PRO A 148 1.47 -7.01 14.98
CA PRO A 148 1.52 -6.59 13.57
C PRO A 148 0.65 -7.49 12.68
N PHE A 149 -0.62 -7.66 12.99
CA PHE A 149 -1.50 -8.67 12.37
C PHE A 149 -2.12 -8.19 11.06
N ASP A 150 -2.16 -6.90 10.84
CA ASP A 150 -2.78 -6.22 9.70
C ASP A 150 -1.80 -5.64 8.68
N CYS A 151 -0.51 -6.03 8.77
CA CYS A 151 0.55 -5.59 7.88
C CYS A 151 1.15 -6.77 7.12
N ALA A 152 1.36 -6.61 5.80
CA ALA A 152 2.08 -7.60 5.01
C ALA A 152 3.49 -7.87 5.59
N GLY A 153 3.84 -9.15 5.73
CA GLY A 153 5.12 -9.55 6.31
C GLY A 153 5.30 -9.21 7.79
N ALA A 154 4.26 -8.83 8.50
CA ALA A 154 4.29 -8.44 9.91
C ALA A 154 5.27 -7.28 10.23
N ALA A 155 5.62 -6.44 9.26
CA ALA A 155 6.62 -5.38 9.40
C ALA A 155 5.97 -4.00 9.51
N LYS A 156 6.11 -3.34 10.66
CA LYS A 156 5.65 -1.96 10.91
C LYS A 156 6.83 -1.01 11.04
N ILE A 157 7.32 -0.49 9.90
CA ILE A 157 8.50 0.39 9.89
C ILE A 157 8.26 1.70 10.64
N GLU A 158 7.05 2.23 10.63
CA GLU A 158 6.66 3.46 11.31
C GLU A 158 6.59 3.32 12.84
N LYS A 159 6.81 2.10 13.32
CA LYS A 159 6.83 1.74 14.74
C LYS A 159 8.02 0.82 15.06
N LEU A 160 7.84 -0.10 16.00
CA LEU A 160 8.89 -0.97 16.49
C LEU A 160 9.49 -1.90 15.41
N GLY A 161 8.77 -2.16 14.32
CA GLY A 161 9.28 -2.96 13.20
C GLY A 161 10.58 -2.46 12.60
N ILE A 162 10.88 -1.16 12.70
CA ILE A 162 12.16 -0.60 12.24
C ILE A 162 13.37 -1.23 12.97
N ALA A 163 13.18 -1.67 14.21
CA ALA A 163 14.26 -2.31 14.99
C ALA A 163 14.65 -3.69 14.42
N LEU A 164 13.80 -4.31 13.62
CA LEU A 164 14.06 -5.61 12.98
C LEU A 164 14.89 -5.48 11.69
N MET A 165 15.12 -4.26 11.21
CA MET A 165 15.72 -4.01 9.90
C MET A 165 17.16 -3.54 10.04
N GLU A 166 18.04 -4.02 9.16
CA GLU A 166 19.40 -3.51 8.97
C GLU A 166 19.44 -2.32 8.03
N SER A 167 18.66 -2.39 6.94
CA SER A 167 18.61 -1.34 5.93
C SER A 167 17.26 -1.33 5.20
N VAL A 168 16.92 -0.17 4.67
CA VAL A 168 15.75 0.04 3.83
C VAL A 168 16.19 0.81 2.60
N LYS A 169 15.84 0.31 1.41
CA LYS A 169 16.08 0.98 0.12
C LYS A 169 14.75 1.19 -0.57
N SER A 170 14.37 2.44 -0.78
CA SER A 170 13.14 2.83 -1.43
C SER A 170 13.27 4.20 -2.07
N ASP A 171 12.59 4.41 -3.20
CA ASP A 171 12.48 5.73 -3.83
C ASP A 171 11.41 6.61 -3.19
N ASP A 172 10.51 6.00 -2.38
CA ASP A 172 9.44 6.69 -1.66
C ASP A 172 9.34 6.16 -0.23
N PRO A 173 9.57 7.00 0.80
CA PRO A 173 9.55 6.55 2.20
C PRO A 173 8.16 6.13 2.68
N THR A 174 7.09 6.47 1.97
CA THR A 174 5.71 6.12 2.33
C THR A 174 5.22 4.82 1.70
N SER A 175 5.94 4.30 0.70
CA SER A 175 5.56 3.08 -0.02
C SER A 175 5.39 1.88 0.91
N LEU A 176 6.35 1.65 1.79
CA LEU A 176 6.33 0.51 2.73
C LEU A 176 5.17 0.59 3.71
N ILE A 177 4.72 1.80 4.05
CA ILE A 177 3.57 2.01 4.95
C ILE A 177 2.25 1.67 4.25
N GLY A 178 2.19 1.75 2.92
CA GLY A 178 1.08 1.23 2.13
C GLY A 178 0.51 2.16 1.06
N LEU A 179 1.04 3.38 0.90
CA LEU A 179 0.59 4.31 -0.13
C LEU A 179 1.75 5.20 -0.59
N PRO A 180 2.26 5.02 -1.82
CA PRO A 180 3.39 5.81 -2.33
C PRO A 180 2.94 7.22 -2.68
N LEU A 181 3.11 8.17 -1.75
CA LEU A 181 2.58 9.53 -1.87
C LEU A 181 3.24 10.35 -2.98
N MET A 182 4.51 10.10 -3.31
CA MET A 182 5.17 10.77 -4.42
C MET A 182 4.51 10.43 -5.76
N ALA A 183 4.37 9.14 -6.06
CA ALA A 183 3.67 8.68 -7.25
C ALA A 183 2.19 9.06 -7.23
N LEU A 184 1.52 8.97 -6.07
CA LEU A 184 0.13 9.37 -5.93
C LEU A 184 -0.07 10.86 -6.28
N THR A 185 0.81 11.73 -5.82
CA THR A 185 0.77 13.16 -6.17
C THR A 185 0.79 13.35 -7.68
N THR A 186 1.69 12.66 -8.39
CA THR A 186 1.76 12.69 -9.85
C THR A 186 0.45 12.23 -10.50
N LEU A 187 -0.08 11.07 -10.09
CA LEU A 187 -1.30 10.51 -10.69
C LEU A 187 -2.54 11.36 -10.39
N LEU A 188 -2.65 11.92 -9.18
CA LEU A 188 -3.74 12.82 -8.82
C LEU A 188 -3.71 14.11 -9.65
N THR A 189 -2.53 14.70 -9.82
CA THR A 189 -2.35 15.90 -10.64
C THR A 189 -2.79 15.63 -12.09
N ARG A 190 -2.39 14.49 -12.68
CA ARG A 190 -2.82 14.07 -14.01
C ARG A 190 -4.33 13.81 -14.10
N ALA A 191 -4.94 13.32 -13.03
CA ALA A 191 -6.39 13.11 -12.95
C ALA A 191 -7.17 14.43 -12.70
N GLY A 192 -6.47 15.55 -12.57
CA GLY A 192 -7.07 16.87 -12.35
C GLY A 192 -7.49 17.14 -10.90
N VAL A 193 -6.87 16.44 -9.94
CA VAL A 193 -6.98 16.75 -8.51
C VAL A 193 -5.77 17.57 -8.10
N GLU A 194 -6.01 18.82 -7.71
CA GLU A 194 -4.96 19.72 -7.26
C GLU A 194 -4.45 19.31 -5.88
N VAL A 195 -3.19 18.89 -5.77
CA VAL A 195 -2.51 18.63 -4.49
C VAL A 195 -1.84 19.91 -4.00
N LEU A 196 -1.12 20.58 -4.88
CA LEU A 196 -0.53 21.91 -4.65
C LEU A 196 -0.73 22.77 -5.90
N PRO A 197 -1.08 24.06 -5.75
CA PRO A 197 -1.17 24.98 -6.89
C PRO A 197 0.17 25.07 -7.66
N GLY A 198 0.09 24.93 -8.97
CA GLY A 198 1.27 25.03 -9.84
C GLY A 198 2.20 23.82 -9.85
N LEU A 199 1.77 22.71 -9.27
CA LEU A 199 2.51 21.45 -9.35
C LEU A 199 2.25 20.77 -10.70
N ASP A 200 3.31 20.55 -11.47
CA ASP A 200 3.27 19.83 -12.74
C ASP A 200 3.44 18.32 -12.54
N ALA A 201 2.88 17.51 -13.47
CA ALA A 201 2.92 16.04 -13.43
C ALA A 201 3.29 15.40 -14.77
#